data_515c5cfdf77894cba587deca942e518b
#
_entry.id   515c5cfdf77894cba587deca942e518b
#
_cell.length_a   1.000
_cell.length_b   1.000
_cell.length_c   1.000
_cell.angle_alpha   90.00
_cell.angle_beta   90.00
_cell.angle_gamma   90.00
#
_symmetry.space_group_name_H-M   'P 1'
#
loop_
_entity.id
_entity.type
_entity.pdbx_description
1 polymer ?
#
loop_
_entity_poly.entity_id
_entity_poly.type
_entity_poly.pdbx_seq_one_letter_code
_entity_poly.pdbx_strand_id
1 'polypeptide(L)'
;MIFSMLCCIVLGMGVPTTANYIIMATTCAPILASGMGLDLMAAHMFCFYFGIVADITPPVALAAYAGSAIAKAPPMKTAWNATRLAIAAFIIPYIFAYNNALIFVGNDVKFLSVASIVISATLGMASIASGLMGYLIRDMKAISRVALVIGGLLMVIPGTVTDLAGLAVLVAVLVLQRIENKKDKAAASV
;
A
#
# COMPACT_ATOMS: atom_id res chain seq x y z
N MET A 1 10.56 11.98 2.23
CA MET A 1 9.45 11.04 2.54
C MET A 1 9.91 9.61 2.81
N ILE A 2 10.74 8.94 1.97
CA ILE A 2 11.19 7.55 2.26
C ILE A 2 11.98 7.47 3.56
N PHE A 3 12.93 8.40 3.78
CA PHE A 3 13.66 8.47 5.05
C PHE A 3 12.76 8.73 6.26
N SER A 4 11.75 9.60 6.09
CA SER A 4 10.78 9.88 7.15
C SER A 4 9.92 8.63 7.45
N MET A 5 9.52 7.87 6.43
CA MET A 5 8.86 6.57 6.59
C MET A 5 9.71 5.62 7.42
N LEU A 6 10.97 5.42 7.03
CA LEU A 6 11.89 4.53 7.76
C LEU A 6 12.09 5.00 9.21
N CYS A 7 12.24 6.31 9.42
CA CYS A 7 12.37 6.90 10.74
C CYS A 7 11.12 6.62 11.59
N CYS A 8 9.92 6.84 11.04
CA CYS A 8 8.66 6.57 11.74
C CYS A 8 8.50 5.08 12.09
N ILE A 9 8.86 4.18 11.17
CA ILE A 9 8.81 2.74 11.44
C ILE A 9 9.80 2.38 12.57
N VAL A 10 11.03 2.87 12.52
CA VAL A 10 12.05 2.58 13.56
C VAL A 10 11.63 3.14 14.90
N LEU A 11 11.15 4.39 14.96
CA LEU A 11 10.67 5.01 16.20
C LEU A 11 9.40 4.33 16.75
N GLY A 12 8.59 3.75 15.87
CA GLY A 12 7.37 3.04 16.23
C GLY A 12 7.59 1.64 16.79
N MET A 13 8.78 1.08 16.63
CA MET A 13 9.06 -0.29 17.03
C MET A 13 8.98 -0.49 18.56
N GLY A 14 8.01 -1.29 18.99
CA GLY A 14 7.87 -1.68 20.40
C GLY A 14 7.30 -0.60 21.33
N VAL A 15 6.73 0.46 20.78
CA VAL A 15 6.14 1.57 21.56
C VAL A 15 4.62 1.54 21.38
N PRO A 16 3.82 1.72 22.47
CA PRO A 16 2.36 1.84 22.34
C PRO A 16 1.96 2.97 21.37
N THR A 17 0.92 2.75 20.57
CA THR A 17 0.51 3.63 19.46
C THR A 17 0.37 5.10 19.86
N THR A 18 -0.20 5.40 21.03
CA THR A 18 -0.39 6.78 21.52
C THR A 18 0.95 7.46 21.81
N ALA A 19 1.84 6.79 22.55
CA ALA A 19 3.16 7.33 22.88
C ALA A 19 4.01 7.50 21.62
N ASN A 20 3.96 6.51 20.72
CA ASN A 20 4.60 6.55 19.44
C ASN A 20 4.15 7.77 18.61
N TYR A 21 2.84 7.99 18.49
CA TYR A 21 2.33 9.16 17.76
C TYR A 21 2.80 10.49 18.38
N ILE A 22 2.82 10.63 19.70
CA ILE A 22 3.30 11.86 20.37
C ILE A 22 4.76 12.13 19.99
N ILE A 23 5.62 11.12 20.01
CA ILE A 23 7.02 11.25 19.62
C ILE A 23 7.14 11.71 18.16
N MET A 24 6.38 11.08 17.24
CA MET A 24 6.44 11.43 15.83
C MET A 24 5.82 12.78 15.51
N ALA A 25 4.75 13.15 16.20
CA ALA A 25 4.09 14.45 16.06
C ALA A 25 5.02 15.61 16.42
N THR A 26 5.94 15.40 17.37
CA THR A 26 6.90 16.43 17.80
C THR A 26 8.22 16.39 17.01
N THR A 27 8.59 15.27 16.41
CA THR A 27 9.88 15.08 15.72
C THR A 27 9.74 15.04 14.21
N CYS A 28 8.96 14.10 13.67
CA CYS A 28 8.86 13.83 12.23
C CYS A 28 7.84 14.72 11.52
N ALA A 29 6.67 14.97 12.13
CA ALA A 29 5.61 15.74 11.49
C ALA A 29 6.02 17.19 11.16
N PRO A 30 6.73 17.94 12.03
CA PRO A 30 7.22 19.28 11.69
C PRO A 30 8.21 19.27 10.52
N ILE A 31 9.05 18.25 10.40
CA ILE A 31 10.00 18.10 9.29
C ILE A 31 9.25 17.91 7.97
N LEU A 32 8.20 17.09 7.98
CA LEU A 32 7.37 16.86 6.80
C LEU A 32 6.57 18.11 6.41
N ALA A 33 5.98 18.79 7.38
CA ALA A 33 5.17 19.98 7.13
C ALA A 33 6.02 21.17 6.70
N SER A 34 7.01 21.59 7.51
CA SER A 34 7.80 22.79 7.24
C SER A 34 8.98 22.54 6.29
N GLY A 35 9.61 21.37 6.38
CA GLY A 35 10.78 21.04 5.55
C GLY A 35 10.44 20.55 4.16
N MET A 36 9.30 19.88 3.98
CA MET A 36 8.88 19.31 2.70
C MET A 36 7.60 19.95 2.12
N GLY A 37 7.00 20.92 2.82
CA GLY A 37 5.82 21.64 2.38
C GLY A 37 4.54 20.80 2.33
N LEU A 38 4.46 19.68 3.11
CA LEU A 38 3.24 18.92 3.21
C LEU A 38 2.20 19.69 4.04
N ASP A 39 0.92 19.48 3.71
CA ASP A 39 -0.15 19.92 4.59
C ASP A 39 0.03 19.33 6.00
N LEU A 40 -0.31 20.11 7.04
CA LEU A 40 -0.10 19.71 8.43
C LEU A 40 -0.85 18.42 8.78
N MET A 41 -2.10 18.29 8.32
CA MET A 41 -2.90 17.08 8.54
C MET A 41 -2.27 15.87 7.83
N ALA A 42 -1.83 16.05 6.58
CA ALA A 42 -1.16 15.00 5.82
C ALA A 42 0.15 14.55 6.48
N ALA A 43 0.94 15.48 7.00
CA ALA A 43 2.18 15.17 7.72
C ALA A 43 1.93 14.34 9.00
N HIS A 44 0.93 14.74 9.79
CA HIS A 44 0.54 14.02 11.01
C HIS A 44 -0.03 12.62 10.69
N MET A 45 -0.91 12.52 9.69
CA MET A 45 -1.46 11.23 9.25
C MET A 45 -0.38 10.31 8.69
N PHE A 46 0.59 10.85 7.95
CA PHE A 46 1.74 10.09 7.45
C PHE A 46 2.55 9.45 8.59
N CYS A 47 2.90 10.25 9.60
CA CYS A 47 3.61 9.77 10.77
C CYS A 47 2.81 8.71 11.54
N PHE A 48 1.54 8.95 11.76
CA PHE A 48 0.64 8.04 12.48
C PHE A 48 0.54 6.67 11.78
N TYR A 49 0.32 6.67 10.46
CA TYR A 49 0.25 5.43 9.67
C TYR A 49 1.52 4.59 9.77
N PHE A 50 2.68 5.20 9.56
CA PHE A 50 3.95 4.45 9.62
C PHE A 50 4.31 4.01 11.03
N GLY A 51 3.86 4.74 12.04
CA GLY A 51 3.96 4.31 13.42
C GLY A 51 3.20 3.02 13.71
N ILE A 52 1.97 2.90 13.22
CA ILE A 52 1.14 1.68 13.39
C ILE A 52 1.71 0.51 12.58
N VAL A 53 2.17 0.77 11.36
CA VAL A 53 2.74 -0.26 10.49
C VAL A 53 4.00 -0.91 11.10
N ALA A 54 4.68 -0.23 12.02
CA ALA A 54 5.81 -0.79 12.75
C ALA A 54 5.46 -2.06 13.54
N ASP A 55 4.21 -2.17 14.05
CA ASP A 55 3.75 -3.34 14.82
C ASP A 55 3.59 -4.63 14.00
N ILE A 56 3.57 -4.53 12.69
CA ILE A 56 3.50 -5.67 11.77
C ILE A 56 4.77 -5.84 10.92
N THR A 57 5.76 -4.95 11.13
CA THR A 57 6.98 -4.92 10.32
C THR A 57 8.17 -5.54 11.08
N PRO A 58 8.87 -6.56 10.52
CA PRO A 58 10.10 -7.05 11.13
C PRO A 58 11.16 -5.94 11.30
N PRO A 59 12.01 -6.04 12.33
CA PRO A 59 12.24 -7.17 13.21
C PRO A 59 11.36 -7.22 14.46
N VAL A 60 10.64 -6.16 14.82
CA VAL A 60 9.88 -6.10 16.08
C VAL A 60 8.49 -6.71 15.95
N ALA A 61 7.67 -6.29 14.98
CA ALA A 61 6.41 -6.92 14.55
C ALA A 61 5.53 -7.52 15.67
N LEU A 62 5.28 -6.77 16.76
CA LEU A 62 4.65 -7.30 17.99
C LEU A 62 3.29 -7.95 17.73
N ALA A 63 2.44 -7.31 16.92
CA ALA A 63 1.12 -7.85 16.59
C ALA A 63 1.22 -9.17 15.79
N ALA A 64 2.17 -9.26 14.85
CA ALA A 64 2.40 -10.48 14.08
C ALA A 64 2.96 -11.61 14.97
N TYR A 65 3.81 -11.31 15.94
CA TYR A 65 4.33 -12.30 16.88
C TYR A 65 3.26 -12.82 17.83
N ALA A 66 2.39 -11.93 18.33
CA ALA A 66 1.24 -12.34 19.12
C ALA A 66 0.32 -13.29 18.33
N GLY A 67 0.00 -12.95 17.08
CA GLY A 67 -0.76 -13.81 16.18
C GLY A 67 -0.06 -15.15 15.90
N SER A 68 1.26 -15.15 15.75
CA SER A 68 2.05 -16.37 15.51
C SER A 68 2.00 -17.33 16.72
N ALA A 69 2.00 -16.79 17.94
CA ALA A 69 1.89 -17.58 19.15
C ALA A 69 0.53 -18.30 19.25
N ILE A 70 -0.57 -17.61 18.90
CA ILE A 70 -1.92 -18.21 18.85
C ILE A 70 -2.00 -19.27 17.76
N ALA A 71 -1.46 -19.01 16.58
CA ALA A 71 -1.48 -19.92 15.44
C ALA A 71 -0.44 -21.05 15.53
N LYS A 72 0.42 -21.06 16.57
CA LYS A 72 1.57 -21.97 16.71
C LYS A 72 2.46 -21.99 15.45
N ALA A 73 2.65 -20.84 14.82
CA ALA A 73 3.41 -20.65 13.59
C ALA A 73 4.77 -20.00 13.86
N PRO A 74 5.79 -20.15 12.98
CA PRO A 74 7.08 -19.48 13.13
C PRO A 74 6.95 -17.96 13.15
N PRO A 75 7.38 -17.23 14.21
CA PRO A 75 7.13 -15.80 14.38
C PRO A 75 7.66 -14.95 13.23
N MET A 76 8.91 -15.11 12.84
CA MET A 76 9.53 -14.30 11.79
C MET A 76 8.87 -14.50 10.41
N LYS A 77 8.48 -15.75 10.09
CA LYS A 77 7.75 -16.05 8.85
C LYS A 77 6.36 -15.42 8.84
N THR A 78 5.69 -15.42 9.99
CA THR A 78 4.39 -14.75 10.17
C THR A 78 4.53 -13.25 9.99
N ALA A 79 5.56 -12.62 10.58
CA ALA A 79 5.81 -11.18 10.43
C ALA A 79 6.09 -10.79 8.97
N TRP A 80 6.91 -11.54 8.24
CA TRP A 80 7.13 -11.28 6.81
C TRP A 80 5.87 -11.43 5.97
N ASN A 81 5.02 -12.43 6.28
CA ASN A 81 3.74 -12.58 5.60
C ASN A 81 2.76 -11.45 5.96
N ALA A 82 2.73 -11.00 7.22
CA ALA A 82 1.92 -9.87 7.65
C ALA A 82 2.32 -8.58 6.90
N THR A 83 3.63 -8.30 6.80
CA THR A 83 4.13 -7.15 6.03
C THR A 83 3.73 -7.21 4.55
N ARG A 84 3.80 -8.39 3.92
CA ARG A 84 3.37 -8.59 2.53
C ARG A 84 1.87 -8.35 2.34
N LEU A 85 1.04 -8.84 3.25
CA LEU A 85 -0.41 -8.63 3.21
C LEU A 85 -0.77 -7.15 3.44
N ALA A 86 0.02 -6.46 4.26
CA ALA A 86 -0.20 -5.05 4.59
C ALA A 86 0.50 -4.09 3.62
N ILE A 87 0.90 -4.52 2.41
CA ILE A 87 1.62 -3.65 1.46
C ILE A 87 0.86 -2.36 1.15
N ALA A 88 -0.47 -2.41 1.13
CA ALA A 88 -1.33 -1.25 0.96
C ALA A 88 -1.10 -0.18 2.05
N ALA A 89 -0.86 -0.59 3.30
CA ALA A 89 -0.60 0.34 4.40
C ALA A 89 0.70 1.14 4.23
N PHE A 90 1.66 0.64 3.45
CA PHE A 90 2.88 1.37 3.12
C PHE A 90 2.67 2.38 1.98
N ILE A 91 1.63 2.21 1.18
CA ILE A 91 1.38 3.02 -0.02
C ILE A 91 0.37 4.14 0.27
N ILE A 92 -0.68 3.87 1.05
CA ILE A 92 -1.75 4.82 1.38
C ILE A 92 -1.21 6.18 1.89
N PRO A 93 -0.21 6.23 2.80
CA PRO A 93 0.30 7.52 3.28
C PRO A 93 0.90 8.40 2.19
N TYR A 94 1.48 7.81 1.17
CA TYR A 94 1.99 8.57 0.03
C TYR A 94 0.86 9.14 -0.83
N ILE A 95 -0.27 8.41 -1.00
CA ILE A 95 -1.41 8.88 -1.79
C ILE A 95 -1.95 10.17 -1.18
N PHE A 96 -2.28 10.19 0.11
CA PHE A 96 -2.84 11.40 0.72
C PHE A 96 -1.80 12.50 0.95
N ALA A 97 -0.51 12.16 1.08
CA ALA A 97 0.55 13.16 1.14
C ALA A 97 0.76 13.90 -0.19
N TYR A 98 0.54 13.24 -1.32
CA TYR A 98 0.59 13.87 -2.65
C TYR A 98 -0.76 14.46 -3.08
N ASN A 99 -1.87 13.98 -2.54
CA ASN A 99 -3.20 14.46 -2.86
C ASN A 99 -4.07 14.59 -1.59
N ASN A 100 -4.10 15.79 -1.04
CA ASN A 100 -4.82 16.11 0.20
C ASN A 100 -6.34 15.94 0.09
N ALA A 101 -6.90 15.80 -1.12
CA ALA A 101 -8.33 15.58 -1.32
C ALA A 101 -8.80 14.28 -0.66
N LEU A 102 -7.94 13.27 -0.52
CA LEU A 102 -8.27 12.01 0.13
C LEU A 102 -8.55 12.16 1.64
N ILE A 103 -7.93 13.15 2.27
CA ILE A 103 -8.12 13.48 3.71
C ILE A 103 -9.05 14.69 3.88
N PHE A 104 -9.78 15.08 2.83
CA PHE A 104 -10.72 16.21 2.82
C PHE A 104 -10.09 17.56 3.21
N VAL A 105 -8.81 17.76 2.94
CA VAL A 105 -8.09 19.00 3.16
C VAL A 105 -8.00 19.77 1.83
N GLY A 106 -8.47 21.02 1.83
CA GLY A 106 -8.49 21.92 0.67
C GLY A 106 -9.87 22.52 0.40
N ASN A 107 -9.90 23.65 -0.29
CA ASN A 107 -11.14 24.43 -0.51
C ASN A 107 -12.04 23.87 -1.63
N ASP A 108 -11.53 23.00 -2.51
CA ASP A 108 -12.21 22.50 -3.71
C ASP A 108 -12.36 20.96 -3.73
N VAL A 109 -12.60 20.35 -2.56
CA VAL A 109 -12.77 18.89 -2.48
C VAL A 109 -14.15 18.52 -3.06
N LYS A 110 -14.18 18.14 -4.34
CA LYS A 110 -15.38 17.60 -4.97
C LYS A 110 -15.53 16.11 -4.66
N PHE A 111 -16.72 15.70 -4.26
CA PHE A 111 -17.01 14.27 -3.97
C PHE A 111 -16.61 13.33 -5.12
N LEU A 112 -16.81 13.77 -6.36
CA LEU A 112 -16.45 12.97 -7.55
C LEU A 112 -14.93 12.78 -7.67
N SER A 113 -14.14 13.78 -7.30
CA SER A 113 -12.66 13.69 -7.29
C SER A 113 -12.19 12.72 -6.22
N VAL A 114 -12.75 12.77 -5.02
CA VAL A 114 -12.43 11.81 -3.96
C VAL A 114 -12.81 10.39 -4.37
N ALA A 115 -14.01 10.21 -4.94
CA ALA A 115 -14.46 8.90 -5.40
C ALA A 115 -13.54 8.32 -6.48
N SER A 116 -13.09 9.13 -7.45
CA SER A 116 -12.15 8.68 -8.49
C SER A 116 -10.80 8.26 -7.90
N ILE A 117 -10.24 9.03 -6.96
CA ILE A 117 -8.98 8.69 -6.27
C ILE A 117 -9.11 7.39 -5.49
N VAL A 118 -10.21 7.21 -4.74
CA VAL A 118 -10.46 6.00 -3.95
C VAL A 118 -10.57 4.77 -4.87
N ILE A 119 -11.31 4.87 -5.97
CA ILE A 119 -11.46 3.77 -6.93
C ILE A 119 -10.11 3.44 -7.57
N SER A 120 -9.38 4.44 -8.07
CA SER A 120 -8.07 4.24 -8.68
C SER A 120 -7.07 3.64 -7.71
N ALA A 121 -6.97 4.18 -6.48
CA ALA A 121 -6.10 3.66 -5.44
C ALA A 121 -6.45 2.22 -5.05
N THR A 122 -7.74 1.88 -4.92
CA THR A 122 -8.18 0.52 -4.59
C THR A 122 -7.82 -0.47 -5.68
N LEU A 123 -8.07 -0.14 -6.94
CA LEU A 123 -7.68 -0.97 -8.08
C LEU A 123 -6.15 -1.08 -8.20
N GLY A 124 -5.42 0.01 -7.98
CA GLY A 124 -3.97 0.03 -7.97
C GLY A 124 -3.39 -0.89 -6.89
N MET A 125 -3.91 -0.81 -5.67
CA MET A 125 -3.49 -1.69 -4.57
C MET A 125 -3.83 -3.16 -4.82
N ALA A 126 -5.01 -3.45 -5.37
CA ALA A 126 -5.38 -4.81 -5.77
C ALA A 126 -4.43 -5.37 -6.84
N SER A 127 -4.01 -4.53 -7.79
CA SER A 127 -3.03 -4.88 -8.82
C SER A 127 -1.66 -5.19 -8.22
N ILE A 128 -1.17 -4.34 -7.31
CA ILE A 128 0.11 -4.56 -6.61
C ILE A 128 0.06 -5.84 -5.79
N ALA A 129 -0.99 -6.04 -5.00
CA ALA A 129 -1.17 -7.23 -4.17
C ALA A 129 -1.17 -8.50 -5.02
N SER A 130 -1.93 -8.53 -6.11
CA SER A 130 -1.97 -9.67 -7.04
C SER A 130 -0.61 -9.93 -7.70
N GLY A 131 0.11 -8.87 -8.10
CA GLY A 131 1.45 -8.97 -8.68
C GLY A 131 2.47 -9.54 -7.68
N LEU A 132 2.42 -9.12 -6.42
CA LEU A 132 3.30 -9.62 -5.35
C LEU A 132 2.98 -11.06 -4.96
N MET A 133 1.70 -11.42 -4.86
CA MET A 133 1.27 -12.79 -4.58
C MET A 133 1.52 -13.73 -5.76
N GLY A 134 1.56 -13.19 -6.98
CA GLY A 134 1.78 -13.98 -8.19
C GLY A 134 0.53 -14.74 -8.65
N TYR A 135 -0.64 -14.36 -8.16
CA TYR A 135 -1.93 -14.98 -8.46
C TYR A 135 -3.02 -13.91 -8.66
N LEU A 136 -3.85 -14.08 -9.67
CA LEU A 136 -5.04 -13.25 -9.89
C LEU A 136 -6.23 -14.16 -10.28
N ILE A 137 -6.21 -14.77 -11.46
CA ILE A 137 -7.15 -15.81 -11.92
C ILE A 137 -6.44 -17.17 -11.92
N ARG A 138 -5.16 -17.15 -12.16
CA ARG A 138 -4.22 -18.29 -12.20
C ARG A 138 -2.84 -17.82 -11.76
N ASP A 139 -1.91 -18.76 -11.59
CA ASP A 139 -0.50 -18.45 -11.35
C ASP A 139 0.06 -17.59 -12.48
N MET A 140 0.77 -16.52 -12.11
CA MET A 140 1.30 -15.53 -13.04
C MET A 140 2.77 -15.75 -13.36
N LYS A 141 3.09 -15.56 -14.65
CA LYS A 141 4.48 -15.46 -15.11
C LYS A 141 5.13 -14.20 -14.54
N ALA A 142 6.45 -14.21 -14.35
CA ALA A 142 7.20 -13.10 -13.76
C ALA A 142 6.93 -11.74 -14.47
N ILE A 143 6.82 -11.76 -15.80
CA ILE A 143 6.54 -10.55 -16.60
C ILE A 143 5.17 -9.94 -16.22
N SER A 144 4.12 -10.74 -16.12
CA SER A 144 2.78 -10.28 -15.75
C SER A 144 2.74 -9.75 -14.32
N ARG A 145 3.52 -10.35 -13.41
CA ARG A 145 3.66 -9.88 -12.02
C ARG A 145 4.29 -8.50 -11.96
N VAL A 146 5.42 -8.30 -12.65
CA VAL A 146 6.10 -7.00 -12.70
C VAL A 146 5.21 -5.95 -13.36
N ALA A 147 4.53 -6.30 -14.46
CA ALA A 147 3.61 -5.40 -15.14
C ALA A 147 2.46 -4.94 -14.21
N LEU A 148 1.85 -5.85 -13.44
CA LEU A 148 0.80 -5.49 -12.47
C LEU A 148 1.30 -4.60 -11.32
N VAL A 149 2.51 -4.85 -10.82
CA VAL A 149 3.10 -4.00 -9.78
C VAL A 149 3.34 -2.59 -10.34
N ILE A 150 3.93 -2.47 -11.53
CA ILE A 150 4.18 -1.16 -12.16
C ILE A 150 2.86 -0.46 -12.49
N GLY A 151 1.90 -1.16 -13.09
CA GLY A 151 0.57 -0.62 -13.41
C GLY A 151 -0.19 -0.16 -12.17
N GLY A 152 -0.11 -0.92 -11.09
CA GLY A 152 -0.70 -0.56 -9.81
C GLY A 152 -0.04 0.67 -9.17
N LEU A 153 1.29 0.80 -9.23
CA LEU A 153 2.01 1.98 -8.76
C LEU A 153 1.63 3.24 -9.56
N LEU A 154 1.42 3.12 -10.87
CA LEU A 154 0.93 4.23 -11.69
C LEU A 154 -0.46 4.69 -11.26
N MET A 155 -1.36 3.78 -10.87
CA MET A 155 -2.71 4.13 -10.38
C MET A 155 -2.70 4.71 -8.96
N VAL A 156 -1.64 4.51 -8.19
CA VAL A 156 -1.46 5.12 -6.87
C VAL A 156 -1.01 6.57 -6.96
N ILE A 157 -0.26 6.93 -8.02
CA ILE A 157 0.17 8.31 -8.25
C ILE A 157 -1.02 9.09 -8.80
N PRO A 158 -1.51 10.14 -8.09
CA PRO A 158 -2.68 10.89 -8.54
C PRO A 158 -2.46 11.56 -9.89
N GLY A 159 -3.27 11.19 -10.89
CA GLY A 159 -3.20 11.78 -12.22
C GLY A 159 -4.06 11.01 -13.22
N THR A 160 -4.87 11.70 -14.02
CA THR A 160 -5.76 11.04 -14.99
C THR A 160 -5.00 10.19 -16.02
N VAL A 161 -3.82 10.62 -16.43
CA VAL A 161 -2.98 9.90 -17.40
C VAL A 161 -2.36 8.65 -16.76
N THR A 162 -1.87 8.78 -15.54
CA THR A 162 -1.28 7.65 -14.77
C THR A 162 -2.34 6.60 -14.43
N ASP A 163 -3.55 7.03 -14.07
CA ASP A 163 -4.68 6.16 -13.79
C ASP A 163 -5.11 5.37 -15.02
N LEU A 164 -5.22 6.03 -16.18
CA LEU A 164 -5.57 5.37 -17.43
C LEU A 164 -4.48 4.39 -17.89
N ALA A 165 -3.21 4.75 -17.76
CA ALA A 165 -2.09 3.88 -18.12
C ALA A 165 -2.06 2.63 -17.21
N GLY A 166 -2.21 2.80 -15.90
CA GLY A 166 -2.26 1.70 -14.94
C GLY A 166 -3.47 0.79 -15.16
N LEU A 167 -4.65 1.36 -15.43
CA LEU A 167 -5.85 0.61 -15.75
C LEU A 167 -5.69 -0.20 -17.05
N ALA A 168 -5.07 0.37 -18.08
CA ALA A 168 -4.79 -0.33 -19.33
C ALA A 168 -3.89 -1.55 -19.09
N VAL A 169 -2.86 -1.43 -18.26
CA VAL A 169 -1.98 -2.55 -17.88
C VAL A 169 -2.77 -3.63 -17.13
N LEU A 170 -3.59 -3.24 -16.14
CA LEU A 170 -4.42 -4.17 -15.38
C LEU A 170 -5.36 -4.96 -16.30
N VAL A 171 -6.09 -4.25 -17.18
CA VAL A 171 -7.01 -4.87 -18.14
C VAL A 171 -6.27 -5.79 -19.10
N ALA A 172 -5.13 -5.38 -19.63
CA ALA A 172 -4.31 -6.20 -20.54
C ALA A 172 -3.89 -7.53 -19.87
N VAL A 173 -3.41 -7.48 -18.62
CA VAL A 173 -3.02 -8.69 -17.88
C VAL A 173 -4.23 -9.56 -17.57
N LEU A 174 -5.38 -8.98 -17.20
CA LEU A 174 -6.62 -9.73 -16.98
C LEU A 174 -7.09 -10.46 -18.24
N VAL A 175 -7.06 -9.80 -19.38
CA VAL A 175 -7.44 -10.38 -20.67
C VAL A 175 -6.50 -11.53 -21.05
N LEU A 176 -5.20 -11.32 -20.92
CA LEU A 176 -4.20 -12.37 -21.20
C LEU A 176 -4.42 -13.61 -20.32
N GLN A 177 -4.64 -13.41 -19.02
CA GLN A 177 -4.91 -14.51 -18.10
C GLN A 177 -6.22 -15.27 -18.43
N ARG A 178 -7.27 -14.55 -18.82
CA ARG A 178 -8.53 -15.18 -19.24
C ARG A 178 -8.36 -16.02 -20.51
N ILE A 179 -7.58 -15.54 -21.48
CA ILE A 179 -7.30 -16.27 -22.71
C ILE A 179 -6.49 -17.54 -22.42
N GLU A 180 -5.44 -17.43 -21.61
CA GLU A 180 -4.61 -18.57 -21.22
C GLU A 180 -5.44 -19.60 -20.41
N ASN A 181 -6.27 -19.15 -19.46
CA ASN A 181 -7.13 -20.05 -18.67
C ASN A 181 -8.16 -20.80 -19.53
N LYS A 182 -8.70 -20.16 -20.58
CA LYS A 182 -9.60 -20.84 -21.54
C LYS A 182 -8.86 -21.92 -22.34
N LYS A 183 -7.62 -21.67 -22.76
CA LYS A 183 -6.79 -22.63 -23.48
C LYS A 183 -6.48 -23.85 -22.63
N ASP A 184 -6.11 -23.65 -21.36
CA ASP A 184 -5.80 -24.76 -20.44
C ASP A 184 -7.03 -25.64 -20.17
N LYS A 185 -8.21 -25.00 -19.97
CA LYS A 185 -9.47 -25.74 -19.78
C LYS A 185 -9.87 -26.54 -21.04
N ALA A 186 -9.67 -25.98 -22.21
CA ALA A 186 -9.92 -26.70 -23.48
C ALA A 186 -8.96 -27.88 -23.68
N ALA A 187 -7.69 -27.74 -23.29
CA ALA A 187 -6.71 -28.81 -23.32
C ALA A 187 -6.96 -29.93 -22.31
N ALA A 188 -7.58 -29.60 -21.17
CA ALA A 188 -7.90 -30.57 -20.11
C ALA A 188 -9.23 -31.33 -20.35
N SER A 189 -10.01 -30.92 -21.35
CA SER A 189 -11.28 -31.55 -21.74
C SER A 189 -11.17 -32.52 -22.90
N VAL A 190 -9.97 -32.73 -23.45
CA VAL A 190 -9.59 -33.70 -24.48
C VAL A 190 -8.79 -34.83 -23.84
#